data_6846f86ca72dcc5ec78e6a7a1a6f7b3a
#
_entry.id   6846f86ca72dcc5ec78e6a7a1a6f7b3a
#
_cell.length_a   1.000
_cell.length_b   1.000
_cell.length_c   1.000
_cell.angle_alpha   90.00
_cell.angle_beta   90.00
_cell.angle_gamma   90.00
#
_symmetry.space_group_name_H-M   'P 1'
#
loop_
_entity.id
_entity.type
_entity.pdbx_description
1 polymer ?
#
loop_
_entity_poly.entity_id
_entity_poly.type
_entity_poly.pdbx_seq_one_letter_code
_entity_poly.pdbx_strand_id
1 'polypeptide(L)'
;MTHRSFRFSIERPVEYRFTDTRGGPRLQGRTVNISSTGVLFRTDEKIGVGRKLEVTVRMAQLAPNAPEIDLRLLGMAVRSGDGWVAVQARKYQILRPEGIAA
;
A
#
# COMPACT_ATOMS: atom_id res chain seq x y z
N MET A 1 17.93 -20.58 10.82
CA MET A 1 16.74 -20.38 10.16
C MET A 1 16.41 -18.96 9.84
N THR A 2 16.01 -18.78 8.69
CA THR A 2 15.81 -17.46 8.25
C THR A 2 14.43 -17.01 8.47
N HIS A 3 14.26 -15.82 8.92
CA HIS A 3 13.00 -15.23 8.94
C HIS A 3 12.69 -14.66 7.65
N ARG A 4 11.50 -14.87 7.16
CA ARG A 4 11.13 -14.18 5.99
C ARG A 4 9.75 -13.64 6.13
N SER A 5 9.54 -12.48 5.56
CA SER A 5 8.23 -11.89 5.52
C SER A 5 7.36 -12.69 4.61
N PHE A 6 6.09 -12.75 4.94
CA PHE A 6 5.14 -13.27 3.99
C PHE A 6 5.05 -12.33 2.83
N ARG A 7 4.95 -12.89 1.63
CA ARG A 7 4.72 -12.15 0.44
C ARG A 7 3.57 -12.73 -0.28
N PHE A 8 2.65 -11.88 -0.66
CA PHE A 8 1.51 -12.31 -1.43
C PHE A 8 1.55 -11.62 -2.77
N SER A 9 1.63 -12.42 -3.85
CA SER A 9 1.51 -11.90 -5.19
C SER A 9 0.05 -11.64 -5.44
N ILE A 10 -0.37 -10.42 -5.22
CA ILE A 10 -1.75 -10.09 -5.31
C ILE A 10 -1.90 -8.77 -6.01
N GLU A 11 -2.81 -8.70 -6.94
CA GLU A 11 -3.02 -7.50 -7.71
C GLU A 11 -4.29 -6.82 -7.23
N ARG A 12 -4.12 -5.74 -6.49
CA ARG A 12 -5.24 -5.00 -5.92
C ARG A 12 -5.08 -3.52 -6.20
N PRO A 13 -6.18 -2.79 -6.28
CA PRO A 13 -6.09 -1.35 -6.47
C PRO A 13 -5.41 -0.69 -5.28
N VAL A 14 -4.60 0.30 -5.59
CA VAL A 14 -3.90 1.08 -4.59
C VAL A 14 -4.23 2.55 -4.80
N GLU A 15 -4.44 3.26 -3.72
CA GLU A 15 -4.54 4.70 -3.74
C GLU A 15 -3.45 5.22 -2.83
N TYR A 16 -2.70 6.20 -3.28
CA TYR A 16 -1.61 6.69 -2.45
C TYR A 16 -1.48 8.20 -2.58
N ARG A 17 -0.84 8.79 -1.61
CA ARG A 17 -0.52 10.20 -1.64
C ARG A 17 0.80 10.40 -0.95
N PHE A 18 1.49 11.47 -1.34
CA PHE A 18 2.75 11.81 -0.69
C PHE A 18 2.44 12.54 0.60
N THR A 19 3.12 12.15 1.66
CA THR A 19 2.93 12.78 2.95
C THR A 19 4.03 13.80 3.25
N ASP A 20 5.04 13.86 2.40
CA ASP A 20 6.10 14.84 2.54
C ASP A 20 5.82 16.12 1.76
N THR A 21 4.65 16.22 1.15
CA THR A 21 4.21 17.46 0.53
C THR A 21 2.81 17.76 1.01
N ARG A 22 2.48 19.04 0.99
CA ARG A 22 1.20 19.46 1.47
C ARG A 22 0.19 19.50 0.34
N GLY A 23 -0.97 18.91 0.58
CA GLY A 23 -2.08 19.08 -0.35
C GLY A 23 -1.94 18.37 -1.67
N GLY A 24 -1.12 17.35 -1.74
CA GLY A 24 -0.97 16.63 -2.98
C GLY A 24 -2.19 15.80 -3.32
N PRO A 25 -2.33 15.43 -4.57
CA PRO A 25 -3.47 14.64 -4.99
C PRO A 25 -3.34 13.19 -4.53
N ARG A 26 -4.46 12.49 -4.59
CA ARG A 26 -4.45 11.05 -4.44
C ARG A 26 -4.18 10.44 -5.79
N LEU A 27 -3.26 9.50 -5.82
CA LEU A 27 -2.83 8.86 -7.04
C LEU A 27 -3.18 7.38 -6.97
N GLN A 28 -3.14 6.70 -8.08
CA GLN A 28 -3.59 5.33 -8.13
C GLN A 28 -2.55 4.42 -8.73
N GLY A 29 -2.61 3.17 -8.33
CA GLY A 29 -1.74 2.14 -8.85
C GLY A 29 -2.35 0.78 -8.58
N ARG A 30 -1.55 -0.26 -8.80
CA ARG A 30 -1.97 -1.62 -8.54
C ARG A 30 -0.83 -2.39 -7.92
N THR A 31 -1.15 -3.18 -6.91
CA THR A 31 -0.11 -3.95 -6.23
C THR A 31 0.46 -5.03 -7.13
N VAL A 32 1.71 -5.32 -6.90
CA VAL A 32 2.37 -6.49 -7.44
C VAL A 32 2.50 -7.54 -6.34
N ASN A 33 2.95 -7.10 -5.18
CA ASN A 33 2.93 -7.98 -4.02
C ASN A 33 2.88 -7.15 -2.74
N ILE A 34 2.48 -7.82 -1.68
CA ILE A 34 2.36 -7.23 -0.36
C ILE A 34 3.09 -8.14 0.60
N SER A 35 3.81 -7.58 1.53
CA SER A 35 4.48 -8.34 2.57
C SER A 35 4.27 -7.67 3.90
N SER A 36 4.77 -8.29 4.95
CA SER A 36 4.66 -7.69 6.27
C SER A 36 5.50 -6.44 6.41
N THR A 37 6.43 -6.20 5.49
CA THR A 37 7.31 -5.04 5.58
C THR A 37 7.02 -3.96 4.56
N GLY A 38 6.10 -4.20 3.63
CA GLY A 38 5.79 -3.17 2.67
C GLY A 38 5.00 -3.66 1.49
N VAL A 39 4.97 -2.84 0.48
CA VAL A 39 4.19 -3.13 -0.71
C VAL A 39 4.98 -2.71 -1.94
N LEU A 40 4.88 -3.52 -2.98
CA LEU A 40 5.40 -3.19 -4.29
C LEU A 40 4.20 -2.95 -5.19
N PHE A 41 4.15 -1.81 -5.86
CA PHE A 41 3.00 -1.55 -6.74
C PHE A 41 3.44 -0.83 -8.00
N ARG A 42 2.61 -0.91 -9.02
CA ARG A 42 2.82 -0.24 -10.28
C ARG A 42 2.07 1.07 -10.30
N THR A 43 2.67 2.06 -10.90
CA THR A 43 2.07 3.37 -11.03
C THR A 43 2.70 4.08 -12.21
N ASP A 44 1.98 5.00 -12.78
CA ASP A 44 2.51 5.81 -13.87
C ASP A 44 3.37 6.97 -13.37
N GLU A 45 3.35 7.20 -12.07
CA GLU A 45 4.11 8.31 -11.52
C GLU A 45 5.55 7.90 -11.28
N LYS A 46 6.45 8.86 -11.43
CA LYS A 46 7.83 8.63 -11.05
C LYS A 46 8.00 9.00 -9.61
N ILE A 47 8.37 8.03 -8.80
CA ILE A 47 8.48 8.25 -7.38
C ILE A 47 9.93 8.08 -6.97
N GLY A 48 10.51 9.13 -6.45
CA GLY A 48 11.90 9.08 -6.02
C GLY A 48 12.07 8.29 -4.73
N VAL A 49 13.19 7.63 -4.61
CA VAL A 49 13.55 6.94 -3.38
C VAL A 49 13.65 7.99 -2.28
N GLY A 50 13.12 7.66 -1.12
CA GLY A 50 13.11 8.57 0.02
C GLY A 50 11.81 9.32 0.19
N ARG A 51 10.92 9.29 -0.80
CA ARG A 51 9.63 9.95 -0.66
C ARG A 51 8.78 9.22 0.37
N LYS A 52 8.04 9.98 1.13
CA LYS A 52 7.14 9.42 2.13
C LYS A 52 5.73 9.38 1.59
N LEU A 53 5.05 8.26 1.83
CA LEU A 53 3.74 8.03 1.25
C LEU A 53 2.80 7.40 2.24
N GLU A 54 1.53 7.68 2.04
CA GLU A 54 0.47 6.91 2.65
C GLU A 54 -0.15 6.09 1.53
N VAL A 55 -0.18 4.79 1.70
CA VAL A 55 -0.66 3.87 0.66
C VAL A 55 -1.84 3.09 1.22
N THR A 56 -2.94 3.11 0.50
CA THR A 56 -4.13 2.36 0.88
C THR A 56 -4.38 1.30 -0.17
N VAL A 57 -4.36 0.06 0.25
CA VAL A 57 -4.63 -1.07 -0.63
C VAL A 57 -6.04 -1.54 -0.37
N ARG A 58 -6.83 -1.61 -1.41
CA ARG A 58 -8.20 -2.08 -1.27
C ARG A 58 -8.22 -3.58 -1.29
N MET A 59 -8.44 -4.16 -0.15
CA MET A 59 -8.49 -5.60 -0.02
C MET A 59 -9.95 -5.99 -0.05
N ALA A 60 -10.35 -6.77 -0.95
CA ALA A 60 -11.74 -7.20 -1.02
C ALA A 60 -12.09 -8.02 0.22
N GLN A 61 -13.30 -8.51 0.24
CA GLN A 61 -13.72 -9.37 1.31
C GLN A 61 -12.77 -10.57 1.39
N LEU A 62 -12.35 -10.88 2.58
CA LEU A 62 -11.48 -12.03 2.78
C LEU A 62 -12.25 -13.33 2.82
N ALA A 63 -13.56 -13.26 3.01
CA ALA A 63 -14.42 -14.43 3.03
C ALA A 63 -15.83 -13.97 2.71
N PRO A 64 -16.69 -14.89 2.29
CA PRO A 64 -18.09 -14.53 2.07
C PRO A 64 -18.67 -13.97 3.33
N ASN A 65 -19.45 -12.93 3.22
CA ASN A 65 -20.09 -12.27 4.34
C ASN A 65 -19.16 -11.53 5.28
N ALA A 66 -17.89 -11.47 4.94
CA ALA A 66 -16.98 -10.65 5.71
C ALA A 66 -17.05 -9.21 5.19
N PRO A 67 -16.81 -8.23 6.04
CA PRO A 67 -16.75 -6.84 5.54
C PRO A 67 -15.54 -6.64 4.67
N GLU A 68 -15.64 -5.71 3.76
CA GLU A 68 -14.47 -5.27 3.01
C GLU A 68 -13.55 -4.53 3.95
N ILE A 69 -12.27 -4.67 3.70
CA ILE A 69 -11.28 -3.94 4.47
C ILE A 69 -10.28 -3.29 3.54
N ASP A 70 -9.69 -2.26 4.04
CA ASP A 70 -8.56 -1.60 3.37
C ASP A 70 -7.35 -1.74 4.26
N LEU A 71 -6.21 -1.85 3.63
CA LEU A 71 -4.95 -1.89 4.34
C LEU A 71 -4.24 -0.58 4.06
N ARG A 72 -3.97 0.18 5.11
CA ARG A 72 -3.26 1.44 4.95
C ARG A 72 -1.89 1.32 5.55
N LEU A 73 -0.89 1.78 4.83
CA LEU A 73 0.43 1.84 5.39
C LEU A 73 1.02 3.23 5.19
N LEU A 74 1.81 3.61 6.16
CA LEU A 74 2.65 4.79 6.06
C LEU A 74 4.06 4.30 5.88
N GLY A 75 4.75 4.80 4.88
CA GLY A 75 6.06 4.30 4.60
C GLY A 75 6.88 5.22 3.73
N MET A 76 7.95 4.67 3.24
CA MET A 76 8.90 5.42 2.44
C MET A 76 9.30 4.59 1.24
N ALA A 77 9.41 5.24 0.09
CA ALA A 77 9.88 4.57 -1.11
C ALA A 77 11.35 4.22 -0.92
N VAL A 78 11.66 2.94 -1.01
CA VAL A 78 13.03 2.47 -0.83
C VAL A 78 13.66 2.00 -2.13
N ARG A 79 12.84 1.70 -3.13
CA ARG A 79 13.32 1.39 -4.46
C ARG A 79 12.25 1.80 -5.45
N SER A 80 12.65 2.17 -6.63
CA SER A 80 11.71 2.49 -7.67
C SER A 80 12.36 2.28 -9.02
N GLY A 81 11.53 2.08 -10.01
CA GLY A 81 11.98 1.93 -11.38
C GLY A 81 10.91 2.44 -12.30
N ASP A 82 10.99 1.99 -13.54
CA ASP A 82 10.09 2.46 -14.55
C ASP A 82 8.73 1.82 -14.32
N GLY A 83 7.79 2.61 -13.84
CA GLY A 83 6.43 2.15 -13.66
C GLY A 83 6.17 1.39 -12.38
N TRP A 84 7.09 1.41 -11.42
CA TRP A 84 6.87 0.69 -10.17
C TRP A 84 7.62 1.33 -9.02
N VAL A 85 7.16 1.05 -7.81
CA VAL A 85 7.81 1.52 -6.61
C VAL A 85 7.62 0.51 -5.49
N ALA A 86 8.66 0.36 -4.67
CA ALA A 86 8.60 -0.46 -3.47
C ALA A 86 8.62 0.46 -2.27
N VAL A 87 7.61 0.33 -1.43
CA VAL A 87 7.44 1.16 -0.25
C VAL A 87 7.62 0.30 0.98
N GLN A 88 8.55 0.69 1.82
CA GLN A 88 8.76 0.02 3.09
C GLN A 88 7.85 0.65 4.12
N ALA A 89 7.07 -0.17 4.80
CA ALA A 89 6.10 0.32 5.75
C ALA A 89 6.76 0.63 7.09
N ARG A 90 6.35 1.73 7.66
CA ARG A 90 6.68 2.06 9.03
C ARG A 90 5.51 1.75 9.94
N LYS A 91 4.31 1.78 9.38
CA LYS A 91 3.12 1.57 10.17
C LYS A 91 2.04 1.00 9.28
N TYR A 92 1.35 0.01 9.78
CA TYR A 92 0.21 -0.58 9.11
C TYR A 92 -1.05 -0.36 9.92
N GLN A 93 -2.17 -0.19 9.22
CA GLN A 93 -3.47 -0.11 9.84
C GLN A 93 -4.46 -0.86 8.97
N ILE A 94 -5.37 -1.56 9.60
CA ILE A 94 -6.47 -2.19 8.90
C ILE A 94 -7.68 -1.32 9.10
N LEU A 95 -8.30 -0.91 8.00
CA LEU A 95 -9.42 -0.01 8.03
C LEU A 95 -10.64 -0.70 7.48
N ARG A 96 -11.78 -0.37 8.05
CA ARG A 96 -13.05 -0.80 7.49
C ARG A 96 -13.63 0.38 6.75
N PRO A 97 -13.94 0.22 5.48
CA PRO A 97 -14.37 1.36 4.69
C PRO A 97 -15.58 2.06 5.25
N GLU A 98 -16.43 1.34 5.94
CA GLU A 98 -17.61 1.96 6.47
C GLU A 98 -17.38 2.67 7.74
N GLY A 99 -16.22 2.52 8.28
CA GLY A 99 -15.88 3.26 9.46
C GLY A 99 -16.69 2.91 10.66
N ILE A 100 -17.37 1.83 10.60
CA ILE A 100 -18.20 1.54 11.67
C ILE A 100 -17.58 0.64 12.59
N ALA A 101 -17.42 1.09 13.71
CA ALA A 101 -16.99 0.22 14.69
C ALA A 101 -18.15 -0.52 15.11
N ALA A 102 -18.51 -1.31 14.86
CA ALA A 102 -19.72 -1.94 15.28
C ALA A 102 -19.83 -2.17 16.73
#